data_71c13bd7a416d57faef1819768bdf5d6
#
_entry.id   71c13bd7a416d57faef1819768bdf5d6
#
_cell.length_a   1.000
_cell.length_b   1.000
_cell.length_c   1.000
_cell.angle_alpha   90.00
_cell.angle_beta   90.00
_cell.angle_gamma   90.00
#
_symmetry.space_group_name_H-M   'P 1'
#
loop_
_entity.id
_entity.type
_entity.pdbx_description
1 polymer ?
#
loop_
_entity_poly.entity_id
_entity_poly.type
_entity_poly.pdbx_seq_one_letter_code
_entity_poly.pdbx_strand_id
1 'polypeptide(L)'
;MKRPAYLGLGLLAAVLAVAAVVTQHTSWWQLVVLAIAPDLALVAGAGRGLERGQIRPRAVPLYNAVHRLWAPAVLVAVALALQSPAWLAGGLAWVAHIALDRSLGFGLRTPEGFQRA
;
A
#
# COMPACT_ATOMS: atom_id res chain seq x y z
N MET A 1 14.92 -6.57 2.60
CA MET A 1 14.64 -6.01 3.96
C MET A 1 13.95 -7.08 4.78
N LYS A 2 14.33 -7.23 6.04
CA LYS A 2 13.72 -8.22 6.93
C LYS A 2 12.39 -7.73 7.48
N ARG A 3 11.52 -8.65 7.92
CA ARG A 3 10.19 -8.32 8.45
C ARG A 3 10.19 -7.26 9.56
N PRO A 4 11.10 -7.30 10.58
CA PRO A 4 11.13 -6.24 11.59
C PRO A 4 11.43 -4.86 11.02
N ALA A 5 12.27 -4.76 9.98
CA ALA A 5 12.55 -3.50 9.32
C ALA A 5 11.31 -2.97 8.57
N TYR A 6 10.54 -3.86 7.93
CA TYR A 6 9.27 -3.48 7.32
C TYR A 6 8.25 -3.01 8.35
N LEU A 7 8.18 -3.68 9.51
CA LEU A 7 7.30 -3.24 10.59
C LEU A 7 7.67 -1.82 11.04
N GLY A 8 8.96 -1.56 11.25
CA GLY A 8 9.45 -0.23 11.62
C GLY A 8 9.11 0.83 10.58
N LEU A 9 9.35 0.51 9.31
CA LEU A 9 8.99 1.41 8.20
C LEU A 9 7.48 1.69 8.16
N GLY A 10 6.67 0.64 8.29
CA GLY A 10 5.21 0.76 8.26
C GLY A 10 4.68 1.62 9.40
N LEU A 11 5.16 1.39 10.61
CA LEU A 11 4.76 2.19 11.78
C LEU A 11 5.20 3.64 11.65
N LEU A 12 6.44 3.88 11.21
CA LEU A 12 6.94 5.24 10.99
C LEU A 12 6.11 5.96 9.93
N ALA A 13 5.86 5.33 8.80
CA ALA A 13 5.06 5.91 7.73
C ALA A 13 3.64 6.23 8.19
N ALA A 14 3.01 5.33 8.98
CA ALA A 14 1.67 5.56 9.53
C ALA A 14 1.65 6.76 10.47
N VAL A 15 2.64 6.87 11.37
CA VAL A 15 2.73 8.01 12.29
C VAL A 15 2.95 9.31 11.52
N LEU A 16 3.84 9.31 10.53
CA LEU A 16 4.09 10.50 9.71
C LEU A 16 2.86 10.90 8.89
N ALA A 17 2.09 9.93 8.39
CA ALA A 17 0.86 10.21 7.67
C ALA A 17 -0.16 10.93 8.56
N VAL A 18 -0.40 10.40 9.74
CA VAL A 18 -1.31 11.04 10.72
C VAL A 18 -0.79 12.41 11.14
N ALA A 19 0.51 12.52 11.43
CA ALA A 19 1.13 13.78 11.82
C ALA A 19 0.97 14.84 10.73
N ALA A 20 1.11 14.48 9.46
CA ALA A 20 0.92 15.41 8.34
C ALA A 20 -0.51 15.97 8.32
N VAL A 21 -1.53 15.11 8.52
CA VAL A 21 -2.91 15.56 8.54
C VAL A 21 -3.17 16.48 9.73
N VAL A 22 -2.74 16.06 10.93
CA VAL A 22 -3.02 16.79 12.17
C VAL A 22 -2.27 18.13 12.23
N THR A 23 -0.98 18.12 11.93
CA THR A 23 -0.14 19.35 12.08
C THR A 23 -0.39 20.35 10.96
N GLN A 24 -0.77 19.90 9.77
CA GLN A 24 -1.04 20.77 8.62
C GLN A 24 -2.52 21.08 8.45
N HIS A 25 -3.39 20.59 9.34
CA HIS A 25 -4.83 20.81 9.29
C HIS A 25 -5.43 20.51 7.92
N THR A 26 -5.01 19.41 7.32
CA THR A 26 -5.46 19.00 5.98
C THR A 26 -6.54 17.91 6.07
N SER A 27 -7.05 17.48 4.92
CA SER A 27 -8.12 16.46 4.86
C SER A 27 -7.59 15.05 5.17
N TRP A 28 -8.48 14.21 5.70
CA TRP A 28 -8.18 12.82 6.05
C TRP A 28 -8.43 11.84 4.90
N TRP A 29 -9.22 12.22 3.89
CA TRP A 29 -9.73 11.23 2.93
C TRP A 29 -8.63 10.60 2.09
N GLN A 30 -7.58 11.35 1.73
CA GLN A 30 -6.45 10.81 0.96
C GLN A 30 -5.73 9.72 1.75
N LEU A 31 -5.48 9.96 3.03
CA LEU A 31 -4.87 8.98 3.91
C LEU A 31 -5.72 7.70 3.97
N VAL A 32 -7.02 7.84 4.24
CA VAL A 32 -7.93 6.70 4.39
C VAL A 32 -8.04 5.93 3.09
N VAL A 33 -8.26 6.62 1.96
CA VAL A 33 -8.39 5.97 0.65
C VAL A 33 -7.12 5.21 0.28
N LEU A 34 -5.94 5.82 0.44
CA LEU A 34 -4.70 5.19 0.02
C LEU A 34 -4.20 4.13 1.02
N ALA A 35 -4.69 4.15 2.26
CA ALA A 35 -4.47 3.04 3.18
C ALA A 35 -5.23 1.78 2.75
N ILE A 36 -6.34 1.92 2.04
CA ILE A 36 -7.23 0.82 1.67
C ILE A 36 -7.11 0.46 0.18
N ALA A 37 -6.91 1.46 -0.68
CA ALA A 37 -6.98 1.29 -2.13
C ALA A 37 -6.10 0.16 -2.70
N PRO A 38 -4.87 -0.10 -2.19
CA PRO A 38 -4.08 -1.22 -2.73
C PRO A 38 -4.79 -2.56 -2.62
N ASP A 39 -5.62 -2.77 -1.59
CA ASP A 39 -6.36 -4.01 -1.40
C ASP A 39 -7.62 -4.10 -2.26
N LEU A 40 -8.01 -3.03 -2.93
CA LEU A 40 -9.09 -3.11 -3.93
C LEU A 40 -8.70 -4.03 -5.10
N ALA A 41 -7.41 -4.24 -5.33
CA ALA A 41 -6.94 -5.23 -6.30
C ALA A 41 -7.40 -6.65 -5.93
N LEU A 42 -7.61 -6.95 -4.65
CA LEU A 42 -8.18 -8.23 -4.21
C LEU A 42 -9.63 -8.39 -4.68
N VAL A 43 -10.40 -7.31 -4.67
CA VAL A 43 -11.78 -7.33 -5.19
C VAL A 43 -11.76 -7.60 -6.69
N ALA A 44 -10.86 -6.96 -7.43
CA ALA A 44 -10.70 -7.18 -8.86
C ALA A 44 -10.27 -8.62 -9.18
N GLY A 45 -9.52 -9.24 -8.26
CA GLY A 45 -9.03 -10.61 -8.40
C GLY A 45 -9.97 -11.68 -7.84
N ALA A 46 -11.05 -11.30 -7.17
CA ALA A 46 -12.00 -12.25 -6.61
C ALA A 46 -12.83 -12.92 -7.70
N GLY A 47 -13.21 -14.16 -7.50
CA GLY A 47 -14.04 -14.86 -8.46
C GLY A 47 -14.31 -16.31 -8.08
N ARG A 48 -15.13 -16.96 -8.90
CA ARG A 48 -15.47 -18.38 -8.71
C ARG A 48 -14.39 -19.26 -9.35
N GLY A 49 -14.29 -20.50 -8.89
CA GLY A 49 -13.37 -21.48 -9.44
C GLY A 49 -11.93 -21.29 -9.03
N LEU A 50 -11.65 -20.39 -8.09
CA LEU A 50 -10.31 -20.15 -7.57
C LEU A 50 -10.05 -21.03 -6.36
N GLU A 51 -8.78 -21.42 -6.20
CA GLU A 51 -8.34 -22.13 -5.01
C GLU A 51 -8.24 -21.16 -3.81
N ARG A 52 -8.18 -21.72 -2.60
CA ARG A 52 -8.04 -20.93 -1.39
C ARG A 52 -6.76 -20.08 -1.45
N GLY A 53 -6.90 -18.79 -1.20
CA GLY A 53 -5.78 -17.85 -1.22
C GLY A 53 -5.35 -17.40 -2.61
N GLN A 54 -6.08 -17.79 -3.65
CA GLN A 54 -5.80 -17.42 -5.03
C GLN A 54 -6.63 -16.22 -5.47
N ILE A 55 -6.02 -15.29 -6.19
CA ILE A 55 -6.74 -14.28 -6.97
C ILE A 55 -6.67 -14.65 -8.45
N ARG A 56 -7.54 -14.04 -9.25
CA ARG A 56 -7.50 -14.26 -10.70
C ARG A 56 -6.14 -13.89 -11.28
N PRO A 57 -5.52 -14.75 -12.11
CA PRO A 57 -4.21 -14.43 -12.68
C PRO A 57 -4.17 -13.09 -13.43
N ARG A 58 -5.26 -12.70 -14.09
CA ARG A 58 -5.32 -11.41 -14.81
C ARG A 58 -5.23 -10.20 -13.89
N ALA A 59 -5.54 -10.34 -12.62
CA ALA A 59 -5.45 -9.25 -11.64
C ALA A 59 -4.05 -9.15 -11.00
N VAL A 60 -3.19 -10.13 -11.19
CA VAL A 60 -1.84 -10.14 -10.59
C VAL A 60 -0.99 -8.94 -10.99
N PRO A 61 -0.93 -8.51 -12.27
CA PRO A 61 -0.15 -7.32 -12.62
C PRO A 61 -0.60 -6.07 -11.88
N LEU A 62 -1.91 -5.86 -11.74
CA LEU A 62 -2.44 -4.73 -10.97
C LEU A 62 -2.10 -4.85 -9.49
N TYR A 63 -2.35 -6.03 -8.90
CA TYR A 63 -2.03 -6.29 -7.50
C TYR A 63 -0.55 -5.99 -7.21
N ASN A 64 0.35 -6.56 -8.00
CA ASN A 64 1.78 -6.39 -7.82
C ASN A 64 2.19 -4.93 -8.01
N ALA A 65 1.63 -4.22 -8.99
CA ALA A 65 1.97 -2.83 -9.23
C ALA A 65 1.65 -1.94 -8.01
N VAL A 66 0.46 -2.12 -7.41
CA VAL A 66 0.04 -1.29 -6.27
C VAL A 66 0.66 -1.74 -4.94
N HIS A 67 1.34 -2.89 -4.91
CA HIS A 67 2.05 -3.41 -3.74
C HIS A 67 3.57 -3.30 -3.86
N ARG A 68 4.08 -2.55 -4.81
CA ARG A 68 5.51 -2.23 -4.92
C ARG A 68 5.79 -0.86 -4.30
N LEU A 69 6.83 -0.79 -3.49
CA LEU A 69 7.17 0.46 -2.77
C LEU A 69 7.49 1.64 -3.67
N TRP A 70 7.98 1.40 -4.90
CA TRP A 70 8.27 2.51 -5.82
C TRP A 70 7.00 3.31 -6.17
N ALA A 71 5.83 2.67 -6.21
CA ALA A 71 4.59 3.35 -6.56
C ALA A 71 4.21 4.45 -5.56
N PRO A 72 4.08 4.17 -4.24
CA PRO A 72 3.84 5.24 -3.28
C PRO A 72 5.03 6.18 -3.13
N ALA A 73 6.27 5.73 -3.39
CA ALA A 73 7.43 6.61 -3.35
C ALA A 73 7.32 7.73 -4.37
N VAL A 74 6.83 7.44 -5.58
CA VAL A 74 6.56 8.46 -6.60
C VAL A 74 5.50 9.45 -6.10
N LEU A 75 4.41 8.97 -5.51
CA LEU A 75 3.38 9.86 -4.98
C LEU A 75 3.92 10.76 -3.86
N VAL A 76 4.72 10.20 -2.95
CA VAL A 76 5.36 10.98 -1.87
C VAL A 76 6.25 12.07 -2.48
N ALA A 77 7.07 11.73 -3.46
CA ALA A 77 7.95 12.70 -4.13
C ALA A 77 7.15 13.82 -4.81
N VAL A 78 6.08 13.48 -5.53
CA VAL A 78 5.21 14.45 -6.19
C VAL A 78 4.51 15.34 -5.16
N ALA A 79 4.00 14.74 -4.08
CA ALA A 79 3.33 15.50 -3.02
C ALA A 79 4.27 16.49 -2.34
N LEU A 80 5.53 16.11 -2.11
CA LEU A 80 6.54 17.01 -1.56
C LEU A 80 6.85 18.15 -2.54
N ALA A 81 7.01 17.84 -3.82
CA ALA A 81 7.28 18.85 -4.85
C ALA A 81 6.14 19.86 -4.98
N LEU A 82 4.90 19.41 -4.87
CA LEU A 82 3.69 20.24 -4.95
C LEU A 82 3.30 20.83 -3.59
N GLN A 83 4.04 20.54 -2.54
CA GLN A 83 3.75 21.00 -1.18
C GLN A 83 2.33 20.68 -0.73
N SER A 84 1.88 19.45 -0.99
CA SER A 84 0.53 18.97 -0.65
C SER A 84 0.58 18.04 0.56
N PRO A 85 0.25 18.52 1.77
CA PRO A 85 0.22 17.66 2.96
C PRO A 85 -0.80 16.53 2.86
N ALA A 86 -1.95 16.77 2.23
CA ALA A 86 -3.00 15.77 2.08
C ALA A 86 -2.54 14.58 1.22
N TRP A 87 -1.91 14.85 0.08
CA TRP A 87 -1.39 13.80 -0.78
C TRP A 87 -0.12 13.17 -0.24
N LEU A 88 0.70 13.92 0.53
CA LEU A 88 1.82 13.36 1.27
C LEU A 88 1.33 12.33 2.29
N ALA A 89 0.28 12.67 3.05
CA ALA A 89 -0.33 11.73 4.00
C ALA A 89 -0.85 10.50 3.29
N GLY A 90 -1.50 10.67 2.13
CA GLY A 90 -1.96 9.54 1.31
C GLY A 90 -0.83 8.63 0.84
N GLY A 91 0.25 9.22 0.34
CA GLY A 91 1.43 8.46 -0.09
C GLY A 91 2.08 7.69 1.06
N LEU A 92 2.21 8.33 2.22
CA LEU A 92 2.75 7.69 3.42
C LEU A 92 1.84 6.56 3.93
N ALA A 93 0.52 6.74 3.88
CA ALA A 93 -0.44 5.68 4.22
C ALA A 93 -0.30 4.48 3.28
N TRP A 94 -0.05 4.71 2.01
CA TRP A 94 0.20 3.66 1.04
C TRP A 94 1.53 2.93 1.33
N VAL A 95 2.60 3.66 1.65
CA VAL A 95 3.86 3.05 2.10
C VAL A 95 3.61 2.18 3.34
N ALA A 96 2.86 2.69 4.32
CA ALA A 96 2.53 1.95 5.53
C ALA A 96 1.79 0.65 5.21
N HIS A 97 0.80 0.69 4.31
CA HIS A 97 0.06 -0.49 3.88
C HIS A 97 1.01 -1.59 3.35
N ILE A 98 1.88 -1.24 2.41
CA ILE A 98 2.80 -2.20 1.80
C ILE A 98 3.79 -2.74 2.83
N ALA A 99 4.38 -1.85 3.63
CA ALA A 99 5.38 -2.24 4.62
C ALA A 99 4.79 -3.13 5.70
N LEU A 100 3.57 -2.83 6.18
CA LEU A 100 2.90 -3.68 7.16
C LEU A 100 2.54 -5.04 6.57
N ASP A 101 2.07 -5.10 5.32
CA ASP A 101 1.84 -6.37 4.64
C ASP A 101 3.12 -7.21 4.62
N ARG A 102 4.24 -6.63 4.25
CA ARG A 102 5.51 -7.36 4.19
C ARG A 102 6.01 -7.79 5.56
N SER A 103 5.72 -7.02 6.59
CA SER A 103 6.06 -7.40 7.97
C SER A 103 5.28 -8.64 8.41
N LEU A 104 4.07 -8.82 7.87
CA LEU A 104 3.21 -9.98 8.15
C LEU A 104 3.49 -11.17 7.22
N GLY A 105 4.40 -11.02 6.27
CA GLY A 105 4.75 -12.07 5.32
C GLY A 105 3.99 -12.03 4.02
N PHE A 106 3.12 -11.04 3.81
CA PHE A 106 2.46 -10.82 2.53
C PHE A 106 3.38 -10.01 1.60
N GLY A 107 3.45 -10.40 0.36
CA GLY A 107 4.29 -9.74 -0.63
C GLY A 107 3.64 -9.71 -1.99
N LEU A 108 4.47 -9.79 -3.03
CA LEU A 108 3.96 -9.86 -4.39
C LEU A 108 3.37 -11.24 -4.65
N ARG A 109 2.50 -11.34 -5.65
CA ARG A 109 1.88 -12.61 -6.02
C ARG A 109 2.57 -13.25 -7.20
N THR A 110 2.47 -14.59 -7.26
CA THR A 110 2.92 -15.36 -8.43
C THR A 110 2.01 -15.09 -9.62
N PRO A 111 2.45 -15.40 -10.87
CA PRO A 111 1.57 -15.25 -12.03
C PRO A 111 0.28 -16.04 -11.94
N GLU A 112 0.25 -17.13 -11.17
CA GLU A 112 -0.93 -17.97 -10.96
C GLU A 112 -1.92 -17.36 -9.95
N GLY A 113 -1.52 -16.33 -9.19
CA GLY A 113 -2.38 -15.61 -8.27
C GLY A 113 -2.19 -15.91 -6.79
N PHE A 114 -1.13 -16.64 -6.42
CA PHE A 114 -0.85 -17.00 -5.03
C PHE A 114 0.20 -16.07 -4.40
N GLN A 115 0.16 -15.94 -3.08
CA GLN A 115 1.21 -15.23 -2.37
C GLN A 115 2.56 -15.93 -2.55
N ARG A 116 3.60 -15.14 -2.74
CA ARG A 116 4.97 -15.66 -2.71
C ARG A 116 5.39 -15.91 -1.26
N ALA A 117 6.05 -17.04 -1.07
CA ALA A 117 6.60 -17.37 0.23
C ALA A 117 7.75 -16.43 0.61
#